data_f696c5755551937b44e2f1ade36a2a20
#
_entry.id   f696c5755551937b44e2f1ade36a2a20
#
_cell.length_a   1.000
_cell.length_b   1.000
_cell.length_c   1.000
_cell.angle_alpha   90.00
_cell.angle_beta   90.00
_cell.angle_gamma   90.00
#
_symmetry.space_group_name_H-M   'P 1'
#
loop_
_entity.id
_entity.type
_entity.pdbx_description
1 polymer ?
#
loop_
_entity_poly.entity_id
_entity_poly.type
_entity_poly.pdbx_seq_one_letter_code
_entity_poly.pdbx_strand_id
1 'polypeptide(L)'
;MRSSRSFAPRTGVALSALLAAVGLLTGPAHAAPAPSAESTSQTVTRSADGSETIIRATSRLARGESWSSPDGSTVLHQQSDGHVVLYRNGVAIWTAVGTYGLGTYFYVQADGNLGAYDAAMRRLWESRTGRNPGAYLAIQNAGNMVVHRSDGRPLWWSNFHPGTGPVDPGDPGECQPRPNHLCP
;
A
#
# COMPACT_ATOMS: atom_id res chain seq x y z
N MET A 1 64.73 22.40 4.32
CA MET A 1 64.74 23.00 5.66
C MET A 1 63.69 22.23 6.47
N ARG A 2 64.13 21.25 7.25
CA ARG A 2 64.27 21.18 8.71
C ARG A 2 63.08 21.84 9.42
N SER A 3 62.28 21.21 10.27
CA SER A 3 62.71 20.60 11.53
C SER A 3 61.61 19.71 12.13
N SER A 4 62.01 18.53 12.52
CA SER A 4 61.33 17.59 13.44
C SER A 4 61.31 18.15 14.86
N ARG A 5 60.25 17.84 15.64
CA ARG A 5 60.36 17.68 17.11
C ARG A 5 59.43 16.56 17.60
N SER A 6 60.09 15.46 17.91
CA SER A 6 59.67 14.42 18.87
C SER A 6 59.61 14.98 20.30
N PHE A 7 58.64 14.49 21.07
CA PHE A 7 58.81 14.36 22.53
C PHE A 7 57.94 13.22 23.04
N ALA A 8 58.57 12.22 23.60
CA ALA A 8 58.01 11.13 24.41
C ALA A 8 58.41 11.39 25.89
N PRO A 9 58.21 10.46 26.84
CA PRO A 9 56.98 10.16 27.59
C PRO A 9 57.18 10.48 29.10
N ARG A 10 56.17 10.43 29.91
CA ARG A 10 56.33 10.39 31.38
C ARG A 10 55.48 9.30 31.99
N THR A 11 56.20 8.35 32.53
CA THR A 11 55.83 7.27 33.45
C THR A 11 55.44 7.75 34.85
N GLY A 12 54.69 6.94 35.55
CA GLY A 12 54.58 6.82 37.01
C GLY A 12 53.21 7.20 37.55
N VAL A 13 52.51 6.52 38.42
CA VAL A 13 52.86 5.66 39.54
C VAL A 13 51.62 4.87 39.93
N ALA A 14 51.79 3.61 40.30
CA ALA A 14 50.76 2.74 40.89
C ALA A 14 50.47 3.17 42.34
N LEU A 15 49.21 2.97 42.79
CA LEU A 15 48.93 2.59 44.16
C LEU A 15 47.53 1.95 44.30
N SER A 16 47.55 0.66 44.63
CA SER A 16 46.83 -0.09 45.67
C SER A 16 45.31 0.00 45.82
N ALA A 17 44.71 -1.11 45.47
CA ALA A 17 43.72 -1.95 46.16
C ALA A 17 42.82 -1.33 47.25
N LEU A 18 41.52 -1.45 47.05
CA LEU A 18 40.56 -1.79 48.10
C LEU A 18 39.46 -2.71 47.55
N LEU A 19 39.45 -3.94 48.03
CA LEU A 19 38.33 -4.87 47.80
C LEU A 19 37.11 -4.37 48.60
N ALA A 20 36.03 -4.14 47.94
CA ALA A 20 34.70 -4.16 48.54
C ALA A 20 33.81 -5.08 47.73
N ALA A 21 33.61 -6.29 48.24
CA ALA A 21 32.63 -7.22 47.72
C ALA A 21 31.23 -6.68 48.01
N VAL A 22 30.50 -6.29 46.97
CA VAL A 22 29.06 -6.04 47.06
C VAL A 22 28.38 -6.98 46.11
N GLY A 23 27.45 -7.76 46.66
CA GLY A 23 26.82 -8.91 46.04
C GLY A 23 26.13 -8.62 44.70
N LEU A 24 26.37 -9.53 43.77
CA LEU A 24 25.58 -9.67 42.55
C LEU A 24 24.15 -10.12 42.91
N LEU A 25 23.21 -9.21 42.84
CA LEU A 25 21.82 -9.54 42.59
C LEU A 25 21.63 -9.50 41.08
N THR A 26 21.90 -10.63 40.41
CA THR A 26 21.46 -10.87 39.06
C THR A 26 19.98 -11.15 39.05
N GLY A 27 19.17 -10.09 39.02
CA GLY A 27 17.77 -10.19 38.63
C GLY A 27 17.70 -10.48 37.13
N PRO A 28 16.81 -11.38 36.67
CA PRO A 28 16.62 -11.56 35.24
C PRO A 28 16.13 -10.24 34.63
N ALA A 29 16.89 -9.71 33.69
CA ALA A 29 16.45 -8.60 32.90
C ALA A 29 15.19 -9.05 32.15
N HIS A 30 14.04 -8.57 32.55
CA HIS A 30 12.83 -8.63 31.75
C HIS A 30 13.08 -7.76 30.56
N ALA A 31 13.44 -8.41 29.44
CA ALA A 31 13.37 -7.76 28.14
C ALA A 31 11.91 -7.34 27.94
N ALA A 32 11.68 -6.03 27.87
CA ALA A 32 10.38 -5.51 27.46
C ALA A 32 10.06 -6.13 26.10
N PRO A 33 8.84 -6.66 25.91
CA PRO A 33 8.46 -7.16 24.60
C PRO A 33 8.57 -6.00 23.61
N ALA A 34 9.33 -6.22 22.54
CA ALA A 34 9.36 -5.31 21.42
C ALA A 34 7.90 -5.04 20.97
N PRO A 35 7.52 -3.80 20.63
CA PRO A 35 6.20 -3.55 20.11
C PRO A 35 6.01 -4.45 18.90
N SER A 36 5.13 -5.43 19.04
CA SER A 36 4.65 -6.23 17.92
C SER A 36 4.11 -5.24 16.90
N ALA A 37 4.72 -5.16 15.73
CA ALA A 37 4.12 -4.47 14.63
C ALA A 37 2.72 -5.07 14.47
N GLU A 38 1.69 -4.29 14.81
CA GLU A 38 0.31 -4.66 14.51
C GLU A 38 0.24 -4.83 13.01
N SER A 39 0.31 -6.07 12.57
CA SER A 39 -0.02 -6.47 11.23
C SER A 39 -1.49 -6.14 11.09
N THR A 40 -1.79 -4.98 10.50
CA THR A 40 -3.15 -4.64 10.12
C THR A 40 -3.62 -5.78 9.23
N SER A 41 -4.44 -6.67 9.78
CA SER A 41 -4.99 -7.82 9.05
C SER A 41 -5.82 -7.28 7.89
N GLN A 42 -5.18 -7.20 6.73
CA GLN A 42 -5.88 -6.91 5.49
C GLN A 42 -6.85 -8.06 5.25
N THR A 43 -8.14 -7.76 5.27
CA THR A 43 -9.14 -8.79 5.00
C THR A 43 -9.23 -8.99 3.49
N VAL A 44 -8.38 -9.87 2.98
CA VAL A 44 -8.36 -10.31 1.58
C VAL A 44 -8.91 -11.72 1.55
N THR A 45 -10.02 -11.91 0.83
CA THR A 45 -10.70 -13.21 0.70
C THR A 45 -11.01 -13.49 -0.76
N ARG A 46 -11.15 -14.77 -1.12
CA ARG A 46 -11.66 -15.16 -2.44
C ARG A 46 -13.18 -15.26 -2.40
N SER A 47 -13.83 -14.92 -3.51
CA SER A 47 -15.26 -15.19 -3.69
C SER A 47 -15.54 -16.71 -3.70
N ALA A 48 -16.77 -17.11 -3.38
CA ALA A 48 -17.15 -18.51 -3.29
C ALA A 48 -17.03 -19.26 -4.62
N ASP A 49 -17.23 -18.57 -5.74
CA ASP A 49 -17.09 -19.11 -7.10
C ASP A 49 -15.64 -19.06 -7.63
N GLY A 50 -14.70 -18.48 -6.86
CA GLY A 50 -13.30 -18.35 -7.25
C GLY A 50 -13.05 -17.39 -8.40
N SER A 51 -13.99 -16.51 -8.75
CA SER A 51 -13.87 -15.56 -9.88
C SER A 51 -13.17 -14.27 -9.52
N GLU A 52 -13.13 -13.91 -8.23
CA GLU A 52 -12.59 -12.65 -7.77
C GLU A 52 -11.94 -12.73 -6.38
N THR A 53 -10.99 -11.83 -6.14
CA THR A 53 -10.41 -11.56 -4.83
C THR A 53 -11.08 -10.32 -4.25
N ILE A 54 -11.65 -10.44 -3.06
CA ILE A 54 -12.35 -9.38 -2.34
C ILE A 54 -11.41 -8.75 -1.32
N ILE A 55 -11.20 -7.45 -1.43
CA ILE A 55 -10.40 -6.64 -0.52
C ILE A 55 -11.35 -5.67 0.20
N ARG A 56 -11.44 -5.82 1.53
CA ARG A 56 -12.35 -5.03 2.35
C ARG A 56 -11.67 -3.78 2.91
N ALA A 57 -12.48 -2.85 3.34
CA ALA A 57 -12.03 -1.72 4.16
C ALA A 57 -11.39 -2.26 5.47
N THR A 58 -10.40 -1.75 5.88
CA THR A 58 -9.41 -0.73 5.76
C THR A 58 -8.08 -1.28 5.20
N SER A 59 -8.13 -2.03 4.12
CA SER A 59 -6.96 -2.65 3.51
C SER A 59 -6.08 -1.61 2.81
N ARG A 60 -4.78 -1.82 2.90
CA ARG A 60 -3.76 -0.94 2.32
C ARG A 60 -2.79 -1.74 1.47
N LEU A 61 -2.37 -1.17 0.36
CA LEU A 61 -1.29 -1.65 -0.49
C LEU A 61 -0.15 -0.62 -0.45
N ALA A 62 1.03 -1.04 -0.01
CA ALA A 62 2.22 -0.19 0.04
C ALA A 62 3.10 -0.40 -1.20
N ARG A 63 4.13 0.43 -1.37
CA ARG A 63 5.10 0.28 -2.49
C ARG A 63 5.70 -1.11 -2.51
N GLY A 64 5.75 -1.72 -3.70
CA GLY A 64 6.24 -3.06 -3.95
C GLY A 64 5.23 -4.18 -3.67
N GLU A 65 4.07 -3.86 -3.10
CA GLU A 65 3.02 -4.83 -2.82
C GLU A 65 2.02 -4.95 -3.97
N SER A 66 1.28 -6.06 -3.98
CA SER A 66 0.25 -6.33 -4.98
C SER A 66 -0.92 -7.11 -4.41
N TRP A 67 -2.10 -6.91 -5.01
CA TRP A 67 -3.26 -7.79 -4.88
C TRP A 67 -3.56 -8.42 -6.23
N SER A 68 -3.93 -9.70 -6.25
CA SER A 68 -4.20 -10.42 -7.49
C SER A 68 -5.55 -11.12 -7.46
N SER A 69 -6.11 -11.37 -8.64
CA SER A 69 -7.25 -12.27 -8.83
C SER A 69 -6.90 -13.70 -8.41
N PRO A 70 -7.92 -14.56 -8.16
CA PRO A 70 -7.68 -15.94 -7.72
C PRO A 70 -6.82 -16.77 -8.66
N ASP A 71 -6.91 -16.55 -9.97
CA ASP A 71 -6.12 -17.24 -11.01
C ASP A 71 -4.77 -16.56 -11.29
N GLY A 72 -4.49 -15.40 -10.65
CA GLY A 72 -3.26 -14.64 -10.83
C GLY A 72 -3.15 -13.88 -12.14
N SER A 73 -4.15 -13.94 -13.01
CA SER A 73 -4.11 -13.28 -14.34
C SER A 73 -4.24 -11.77 -14.25
N THR A 74 -4.92 -11.25 -13.22
CA THR A 74 -5.13 -9.82 -12.98
C THR A 74 -4.42 -9.41 -11.71
N VAL A 75 -3.54 -8.40 -11.78
CA VAL A 75 -2.70 -7.95 -10.66
C VAL A 75 -2.76 -6.43 -10.53
N LEU A 76 -3.25 -5.94 -9.41
CA LEU A 76 -3.09 -4.54 -9.01
C LEU A 76 -1.77 -4.40 -8.26
N HIS A 77 -0.87 -3.59 -8.77
CA HIS A 77 0.46 -3.39 -8.22
C HIS A 77 0.68 -1.93 -7.83
N GLN A 78 1.03 -1.69 -6.58
CA GLN A 78 1.63 -0.43 -6.13
C GLN A 78 3.14 -0.54 -6.35
N GLN A 79 3.63 -0.09 -7.49
CA GLN A 79 5.02 -0.27 -7.89
C GLN A 79 6.01 0.48 -6.99
N SER A 80 7.27 0.07 -7.00
CA SER A 80 8.35 0.71 -6.25
C SER A 80 8.61 2.15 -6.67
N ASP A 81 8.31 2.49 -7.93
CA ASP A 81 8.36 3.86 -8.47
C ASP A 81 7.15 4.71 -8.05
N GLY A 82 6.20 4.14 -7.32
CA GLY A 82 4.99 4.80 -6.83
C GLY A 82 3.80 4.72 -7.76
N HIS A 83 3.94 4.14 -8.96
CA HIS A 83 2.83 4.00 -9.89
C HIS A 83 1.86 2.91 -9.42
N VAL A 84 0.56 3.20 -9.43
CA VAL A 84 -0.49 2.20 -9.20
C VAL A 84 -1.00 1.72 -10.55
N VAL A 85 -0.77 0.45 -10.85
CA VAL A 85 -1.07 -0.13 -12.17
C VAL A 85 -1.84 -1.44 -12.02
N LEU A 86 -2.88 -1.61 -12.81
CA LEU A 86 -3.56 -2.89 -12.98
C LEU A 86 -3.02 -3.57 -14.23
N TYR A 87 -2.55 -4.80 -14.05
CA TYR A 87 -2.06 -5.66 -15.14
C TYR A 87 -3.03 -6.80 -15.41
N ARG A 88 -3.12 -7.22 -16.67
CA ARG A 88 -3.71 -8.49 -17.06
C ARG A 88 -2.71 -9.26 -17.91
N ASN A 89 -2.36 -10.49 -17.47
CA ASN A 89 -1.36 -11.31 -18.13
C ASN A 89 -0.04 -10.56 -18.43
N GLY A 90 0.39 -9.71 -17.48
CA GLY A 90 1.60 -8.87 -17.61
C GLY A 90 1.44 -7.60 -18.47
N VAL A 91 0.28 -7.35 -19.07
CA VAL A 91 0.00 -6.13 -19.84
C VAL A 91 -0.71 -5.13 -18.94
N ALA A 92 -0.21 -3.89 -18.88
CA ALA A 92 -0.86 -2.80 -18.16
C ALA A 92 -2.18 -2.42 -18.85
N ILE A 93 -3.30 -2.47 -18.12
CA ILE A 93 -4.64 -2.20 -18.65
C ILE A 93 -5.32 -1.00 -18.00
N TRP A 94 -4.83 -0.56 -16.83
CA TRP A 94 -5.31 0.62 -16.15
C TRP A 94 -4.24 1.20 -15.22
N THR A 95 -4.27 2.51 -14.98
CA THR A 95 -3.38 3.19 -14.04
C THR A 95 -4.12 4.26 -13.25
N ALA A 96 -3.76 4.45 -11.98
CA ALA A 96 -4.19 5.61 -11.23
C ALA A 96 -3.36 6.83 -11.67
N VAL A 97 -3.95 7.70 -12.45
CA VAL A 97 -3.26 8.89 -12.99
C VAL A 97 -2.72 9.78 -11.86
N GLY A 98 -1.51 10.30 -12.03
CA GLY A 98 -0.84 11.17 -11.03
C GLY A 98 -0.09 10.44 -9.94
N THR A 99 -0.04 9.10 -9.95
CA THR A 99 0.67 8.33 -8.91
C THR A 99 2.14 8.07 -9.24
N TYR A 100 2.54 8.09 -10.52
CA TYR A 100 3.92 7.85 -10.93
C TYR A 100 4.92 8.78 -10.22
N GLY A 101 5.95 8.21 -9.63
CA GLY A 101 6.97 8.93 -8.85
C GLY A 101 6.52 9.33 -7.44
N LEU A 102 5.24 9.44 -7.17
CA LEU A 102 4.68 10.05 -5.96
C LEU A 102 3.94 9.07 -5.04
N GLY A 103 3.20 8.12 -5.60
CA GLY A 103 2.32 7.22 -4.85
C GLY A 103 3.09 6.41 -3.83
N THR A 104 2.57 6.33 -2.62
CA THR A 104 3.14 5.55 -1.52
C THR A 104 2.18 4.48 -1.05
N TYR A 105 0.88 4.80 -1.04
CA TYR A 105 -0.17 3.92 -0.55
C TYR A 105 -1.38 3.94 -1.46
N PHE A 106 -2.02 2.78 -1.59
CA PHE A 106 -3.34 2.63 -2.16
C PHE A 106 -4.27 2.02 -1.12
N TYR A 107 -5.42 2.66 -0.85
CA TYR A 107 -6.33 2.29 0.23
C TYR A 107 -7.70 1.91 -0.25
N VAL A 108 -8.29 0.89 0.38
CA VAL A 108 -9.73 0.65 0.45
C VAL A 108 -10.21 1.26 1.75
N GLN A 109 -10.84 2.43 1.68
CA GLN A 109 -11.20 3.23 2.86
C GLN A 109 -12.50 2.74 3.52
N ALA A 110 -12.68 3.08 4.80
CA ALA A 110 -13.87 2.70 5.58
C ALA A 110 -15.17 3.33 5.05
N ASP A 111 -15.07 4.48 4.41
CA ASP A 111 -16.19 5.19 3.79
C ASP A 111 -16.60 4.62 2.42
N GLY A 112 -15.86 3.60 1.92
CA GLY A 112 -16.10 2.96 0.64
C GLY A 112 -15.35 3.58 -0.54
N ASN A 113 -14.51 4.61 -0.32
CA ASN A 113 -13.69 5.18 -1.38
C ASN A 113 -12.40 4.36 -1.60
N LEU A 114 -11.90 4.30 -2.84
CA LEU A 114 -10.51 3.96 -3.10
C LEU A 114 -9.70 5.24 -3.24
N GLY A 115 -8.49 5.26 -2.70
CA GLY A 115 -7.60 6.40 -2.83
C GLY A 115 -6.15 6.01 -2.95
N ALA A 116 -5.41 6.71 -3.82
CA ALA A 116 -3.96 6.67 -3.87
C ALA A 116 -3.38 7.92 -3.21
N TYR A 117 -2.35 7.74 -2.40
CA TYR A 117 -1.77 8.79 -1.56
C TYR A 117 -0.25 8.82 -1.65
N ASP A 118 0.33 10.00 -1.49
CA ASP A 118 1.78 10.16 -1.31
C ASP A 118 2.22 9.90 0.15
N ALA A 119 3.52 10.06 0.42
CA ALA A 119 4.08 9.87 1.75
C ALA A 119 3.56 10.87 2.80
N ALA A 120 3.08 12.05 2.38
CA ALA A 120 2.48 13.07 3.24
C ALA A 120 0.95 12.90 3.37
N MET A 121 0.41 11.78 2.91
CA MET A 121 -1.04 11.48 2.89
C MET A 121 -1.86 12.47 2.05
N ARG A 122 -1.24 13.14 1.09
CA ARG A 122 -1.98 13.93 0.10
C ARG A 122 -2.55 12.99 -0.94
N ARG A 123 -3.83 13.15 -1.24
CA ARG A 123 -4.53 12.34 -2.24
C ARG A 123 -4.03 12.68 -3.64
N LEU A 124 -3.64 11.65 -4.39
CA LEU A 124 -3.19 11.74 -5.77
C LEU A 124 -4.30 11.31 -6.74
N TRP A 125 -5.07 10.29 -6.36
CA TRP A 125 -6.16 9.73 -7.13
C TRP A 125 -7.26 9.19 -6.20
N GLU A 126 -8.50 9.12 -6.69
CA GLU A 126 -9.61 8.48 -5.99
C GLU A 126 -10.69 7.94 -6.95
N SER A 127 -11.41 6.91 -6.51
CA SER A 127 -12.56 6.34 -7.23
C SER A 127 -13.84 7.15 -7.10
N ARG A 128 -13.91 8.08 -6.15
CA ARG A 128 -15.10 8.90 -5.81
C ARG A 128 -16.31 8.07 -5.34
N THR A 129 -16.06 6.91 -4.76
CA THR A 129 -17.10 6.01 -4.24
C THR A 129 -17.35 6.19 -2.75
N GLY A 130 -16.87 7.26 -2.13
CA GLY A 130 -17.12 7.59 -0.74
C GLY A 130 -18.61 7.67 -0.39
N ARG A 131 -18.93 7.65 0.94
CA ARG A 131 -20.31 7.59 1.47
C ARG A 131 -21.02 6.24 1.24
N ASN A 132 -20.27 5.19 0.93
CA ASN A 132 -20.75 3.83 0.81
C ASN A 132 -20.05 2.92 1.84
N PRO A 133 -20.31 3.08 3.15
CA PRO A 133 -19.68 2.26 4.18
C PRO A 133 -19.97 0.78 3.93
N GLY A 134 -18.93 -0.06 4.12
CA GLY A 134 -19.02 -1.48 3.82
C GLY A 134 -18.80 -1.84 2.36
N ALA A 135 -18.55 -0.88 1.47
CA ALA A 135 -18.09 -1.16 0.12
C ALA A 135 -16.74 -1.88 0.13
N TYR A 136 -16.47 -2.62 -0.93
CA TYR A 136 -15.26 -3.43 -1.06
C TYR A 136 -14.71 -3.37 -2.49
N LEU A 137 -13.42 -3.62 -2.63
CA LEU A 137 -12.76 -3.79 -3.93
C LEU A 137 -12.75 -5.26 -4.29
N ALA A 138 -13.11 -5.59 -5.54
CA ALA A 138 -12.97 -6.91 -6.13
C ALA A 138 -11.97 -6.86 -7.28
N ILE A 139 -11.00 -7.80 -7.32
CA ILE A 139 -10.09 -8.01 -8.44
C ILE A 139 -10.49 -9.30 -9.15
N GLN A 140 -10.92 -9.17 -10.40
CA GLN A 140 -11.59 -10.24 -11.15
C GLN A 140 -10.64 -10.95 -12.11
N ASN A 141 -10.81 -12.26 -12.27
CA ASN A 141 -10.10 -13.08 -13.28
C ASN A 141 -10.28 -12.51 -14.71
N ALA A 142 -11.39 -11.81 -14.95
CA ALA A 142 -11.70 -11.21 -16.25
C ALA A 142 -10.82 -10.03 -16.65
N GLY A 143 -9.91 -9.57 -15.78
CA GLY A 143 -9.04 -8.42 -16.06
C GLY A 143 -9.64 -7.10 -15.64
N ASN A 144 -10.46 -7.09 -14.59
CA ASN A 144 -11.11 -5.90 -14.09
C ASN A 144 -10.93 -5.77 -12.58
N MET A 145 -10.99 -4.55 -12.06
CA MET A 145 -11.21 -4.30 -10.65
C MET A 145 -12.43 -3.42 -10.46
N VAL A 146 -13.26 -3.77 -9.50
CA VAL A 146 -14.57 -3.18 -9.28
C VAL A 146 -14.73 -2.79 -7.82
N VAL A 147 -15.22 -1.58 -7.56
CA VAL A 147 -15.74 -1.23 -6.23
C VAL A 147 -17.21 -1.59 -6.18
N HIS A 148 -17.56 -2.48 -5.26
CA HIS A 148 -18.93 -2.87 -5.00
C HIS A 148 -19.42 -2.22 -3.71
N ARG A 149 -20.68 -1.81 -3.70
CA ARG A 149 -21.41 -1.49 -2.49
C ARG A 149 -21.59 -2.75 -1.64
N SER A 150 -21.90 -2.61 -0.37
CA SER A 150 -22.09 -3.74 0.55
C SER A 150 -23.18 -4.74 0.11
N ASP A 151 -24.12 -4.33 -0.75
CA ASP A 151 -25.16 -5.16 -1.34
C ASP A 151 -24.77 -5.80 -2.69
N GLY A 152 -23.50 -5.64 -3.11
CA GLY A 152 -22.96 -6.20 -4.35
C GLY A 152 -23.17 -5.34 -5.61
N ARG A 153 -23.84 -4.17 -5.53
CA ARG A 153 -23.97 -3.28 -6.68
C ARG A 153 -22.63 -2.62 -7.02
N PRO A 154 -22.20 -2.62 -8.30
CA PRO A 154 -20.99 -1.91 -8.70
C PRO A 154 -21.16 -0.40 -8.54
N LEU A 155 -20.13 0.26 -8.00
CA LEU A 155 -20.03 1.70 -7.83
C LEU A 155 -19.01 2.30 -8.80
N TRP A 156 -17.94 1.57 -9.08
CA TRP A 156 -16.87 1.99 -9.97
C TRP A 156 -16.12 0.75 -10.48
N TRP A 157 -15.51 0.84 -11.68
CA TRP A 157 -14.66 -0.23 -12.24
C TRP A 157 -13.55 0.34 -13.11
N SER A 158 -12.42 -0.37 -13.17
CA SER A 158 -11.20 0.06 -13.89
C SER A 158 -11.28 -0.14 -15.40
N ASN A 159 -12.16 -1.02 -15.85
CA ASN A 159 -12.23 -1.46 -17.24
C ASN A 159 -13.63 -1.24 -17.78
N PHE A 160 -13.87 -0.02 -18.27
CA PHE A 160 -15.12 0.27 -18.95
C PHE A 160 -15.03 -0.23 -20.40
N HIS A 161 -15.70 -1.34 -20.69
CA HIS A 161 -15.91 -1.77 -22.07
C HIS A 161 -17.24 -1.19 -22.55
N PRO A 162 -17.22 -0.30 -23.55
CA PRO A 162 -18.47 0.20 -24.14
C PRO A 162 -19.27 -0.98 -24.68
N GLY A 163 -20.44 -1.26 -24.08
CA GLY A 163 -21.39 -2.26 -24.55
C GLY A 163 -21.56 -3.49 -23.68
N THR A 164 -20.84 -3.68 -22.56
CA THR A 164 -20.94 -4.88 -21.71
C THR A 164 -21.33 -4.64 -20.25
N GLY A 165 -21.53 -3.41 -19.82
CA GLY A 165 -21.93 -3.07 -18.45
C GLY A 165 -22.98 -1.97 -18.38
N PRO A 166 -23.71 -1.86 -17.26
CA PRO A 166 -24.61 -0.74 -17.04
C PRO A 166 -23.81 0.55 -17.05
N VAL A 167 -24.26 1.51 -17.83
CA VAL A 167 -23.75 2.90 -17.77
C VAL A 167 -24.07 3.40 -16.38
N ASP A 168 -23.05 3.74 -15.58
CA ASP A 168 -23.27 4.50 -14.36
C ASP A 168 -23.71 5.92 -14.75
N PRO A 169 -24.95 6.33 -14.50
CA PRO A 169 -25.42 7.68 -14.81
C PRO A 169 -24.77 8.75 -13.91
N GLY A 170 -23.89 8.38 -12.99
CA GLY A 170 -23.27 9.25 -12.01
C GLY A 170 -21.75 9.38 -12.09
N ASP A 171 -21.06 8.83 -13.10
CA ASP A 171 -19.62 9.04 -13.27
C ASP A 171 -19.36 10.29 -14.14
N PRO A 172 -19.03 11.46 -13.53
CA PRO A 172 -18.76 12.70 -14.28
C PRO A 172 -17.33 12.81 -14.77
N GLY A 173 -16.55 11.72 -14.80
CA GLY A 173 -15.14 11.98 -14.75
C GLY A 173 -14.15 11.25 -15.60
N GLU A 174 -14.47 10.26 -16.35
CA GLU A 174 -13.52 9.77 -17.34
C GLU A 174 -14.18 9.75 -18.72
N CYS A 175 -14.07 10.90 -19.38
CA CYS A 175 -14.45 11.00 -20.77
C CYS A 175 -13.55 10.07 -21.58
N GLN A 176 -14.05 8.88 -21.94
CA GLN A 176 -13.39 7.99 -22.86
C GLN A 176 -13.62 8.52 -24.30
N PRO A 177 -12.55 8.82 -25.04
CA PRO A 177 -12.70 9.25 -26.44
C PRO A 177 -13.39 8.14 -27.25
N ARG A 178 -14.58 8.42 -27.75
CA ARG A 178 -15.28 7.56 -28.72
C ARG A 178 -14.93 8.03 -30.12
N PRO A 179 -14.94 7.16 -31.14
CA PRO A 179 -14.91 7.62 -32.51
C PRO A 179 -16.04 8.65 -32.72
N ASN A 180 -15.71 9.90 -33.00
CA ASN A 180 -16.59 11.06 -33.16
C ASN A 180 -17.10 11.77 -31.90
N HIS A 181 -16.52 11.52 -30.69
CA HIS A 181 -16.79 12.31 -29.51
C HIS A 181 -15.47 12.70 -28.83
N LEU A 182 -15.10 13.97 -28.99
CA LEU A 182 -13.99 14.58 -28.28
C LEU A 182 -14.50 15.02 -26.90
N CYS A 183 -13.81 14.59 -25.88
CA CYS A 183 -14.04 15.07 -24.52
C CYS A 183 -13.62 16.55 -24.40
N PRO A 184 -14.38 17.41 -23.70
CA PRO A 184 -14.02 18.81 -23.50
C PRO A 184 -12.74 18.98 -22.70
#